data_8f6c7f3864c6594ff48320cb02283cef
#
_entry.id   8f6c7f3864c6594ff48320cb02283cef
#
_cell.length_a   1.000
_cell.length_b   1.000
_cell.length_c   1.000
_cell.angle_alpha   90.00
_cell.angle_beta   90.00
_cell.angle_gamma   90.00
#
_symmetry.space_group_name_H-M   'P 1'
#
loop_
_entity.id
_entity.type
_entity.pdbx_description
1 polymer ?
#
loop_
_entity_poly.entity_id
_entity_poly.type
_entity_poly.pdbx_seq_one_letter_code
_entity_poly.pdbx_strand_id
1 'polypeptide(L)'
;SEVRWQRLPDPWNRVPHVHIRSGRGYVTTSTTHVHLMDAGGALAGWRGCTSIPFLRDSTVRAWADSNGVRDVRGDGGLNVEVMAMMNVGCILTGPDQDLTERGWPWVPITEYLEPHPLGRAEWMIPLGWLAGDSATASVAFEGIEQAYFREMSLTKPSSKRVFTGSVADGIWHAPGHDSFVAQWIRDAGGIYALSQSDQRTNVELGLESMLELVNQTDAWVLVTYDPDTLTMRDIEAMDPRHVEVMQAVDEVWVCNTAKVDYFGTVVA
;
A
#
# COMPACT_ATOMS: atom_id res chain seq x y z
N SER A 1 17.29 -3.75 -15.15
CA SER A 1 16.34 -4.39 -16.10
C SER A 1 14.99 -3.70 -15.96
N GLU A 2 14.51 -3.08 -17.05
CA GLU A 2 13.16 -2.53 -17.07
C GLU A 2 12.16 -3.65 -16.79
N VAL A 3 11.43 -3.54 -15.68
CA VAL A 3 10.26 -4.39 -15.43
C VAL A 3 9.14 -3.85 -16.35
N ARG A 4 8.96 -4.49 -17.50
CA ARG A 4 7.82 -4.16 -18.36
C ARG A 4 6.55 -4.64 -17.66
N TRP A 5 5.63 -3.71 -17.42
CA TRP A 5 4.29 -4.06 -16.98
C TRP A 5 3.65 -5.00 -18.00
N GLN A 6 3.17 -6.11 -17.53
CA GLN A 6 2.37 -7.03 -18.31
C GLN A 6 1.16 -7.46 -17.47
N ARG A 7 -0.03 -7.10 -17.95
CA ARG A 7 -1.27 -7.54 -17.34
C ARG A 7 -1.29 -9.07 -17.26
N LEU A 8 -1.61 -9.61 -16.11
CA LEU A 8 -1.72 -11.05 -15.98
C LEU A 8 -2.94 -11.54 -16.79
N PRO A 9 -2.77 -12.62 -17.59
CA PRO A 9 -3.88 -13.19 -18.36
C PRO A 9 -4.99 -13.72 -17.45
N ASP A 10 -4.68 -14.07 -16.21
CA ASP A 10 -5.61 -14.55 -15.20
C ASP A 10 -5.18 -14.04 -13.82
N PRO A 11 -5.80 -12.96 -13.32
CA PRO A 11 -5.50 -12.42 -11.99
C PRO A 11 -5.79 -13.41 -10.85
N TRP A 12 -6.57 -14.49 -11.14
CA TRP A 12 -6.90 -15.56 -10.20
C TRP A 12 -5.72 -16.45 -9.83
N ASN A 13 -4.70 -16.54 -10.68
CA ASN A 13 -3.49 -17.27 -10.34
C ASN A 13 -2.75 -16.69 -9.13
N ARG A 14 -3.12 -15.48 -8.69
CA ARG A 14 -2.61 -14.86 -7.46
C ARG A 14 -3.32 -15.35 -6.20
N VAL A 15 -4.57 -15.78 -6.33
CA VAL A 15 -5.40 -16.18 -5.19
C VAL A 15 -5.50 -17.70 -5.15
N PRO A 16 -5.02 -18.37 -4.10
CA PRO A 16 -5.20 -19.81 -3.96
C PRO A 16 -6.70 -20.15 -3.97
N HIS A 17 -7.03 -21.33 -4.46
CA HIS A 17 -8.41 -21.82 -4.48
C HIS A 17 -8.98 -21.86 -3.06
N VAL A 18 -9.76 -20.85 -2.70
CA VAL A 18 -10.43 -20.74 -1.41
C VAL A 18 -11.91 -20.96 -1.61
N HIS A 19 -12.49 -21.88 -0.85
CA HIS A 19 -13.94 -22.04 -0.79
C HIS A 19 -14.56 -20.89 0.01
N ILE A 20 -14.92 -19.81 -0.68
CA ILE A 20 -15.66 -18.70 -0.07
C ILE A 20 -17.11 -19.12 0.08
N ARG A 21 -17.64 -18.97 1.27
CA ARG A 21 -19.06 -19.23 1.53
C ARG A 21 -19.88 -18.12 0.89
N SER A 22 -20.52 -18.41 -0.24
CA SER A 22 -21.35 -17.44 -0.98
C SER A 22 -22.42 -16.79 -0.09
N GLY A 23 -22.72 -15.52 -0.33
CA GLY A 23 -23.74 -14.76 0.41
C GLY A 23 -23.33 -14.30 1.81
N ARG A 24 -22.06 -14.52 2.21
CA ARG A 24 -21.50 -14.02 3.45
C ARG A 24 -20.53 -12.89 3.19
N GLY A 25 -20.42 -11.97 4.15
CA GLY A 25 -19.51 -10.86 4.05
C GLY A 25 -18.05 -11.26 4.30
N TYR A 26 -17.15 -10.32 4.08
CA TYR A 26 -15.71 -10.48 4.32
C TYR A 26 -15.19 -9.47 5.34
N VAL A 27 -14.07 -9.83 5.92
CA VAL A 27 -13.31 -9.04 6.89
C VAL A 27 -11.94 -8.75 6.29
N THR A 28 -11.42 -7.55 6.51
CA THR A 28 -10.09 -7.14 6.07
C THR A 28 -9.17 -6.92 7.25
N THR A 29 -7.87 -7.20 7.10
CA THR A 29 -6.86 -6.93 8.12
C THR A 29 -5.97 -5.72 7.80
N SER A 30 -6.18 -5.09 6.65
CA SER A 30 -5.43 -3.91 6.22
C SER A 30 -6.35 -2.84 5.60
N THR A 31 -5.98 -1.58 5.76
CA THR A 31 -6.62 -0.44 5.08
C THR A 31 -6.38 -0.47 3.57
N THR A 32 -5.23 -1.00 3.11
CA THR A 32 -4.95 -1.14 1.68
C THR A 32 -5.98 -2.02 0.97
N HIS A 33 -6.41 -3.11 1.63
CA HIS A 33 -7.47 -3.97 1.10
C HIS A 33 -8.78 -3.20 0.93
N VAL A 34 -9.11 -2.32 1.89
CA VAL A 34 -10.35 -1.53 1.86
C VAL A 34 -10.36 -0.57 0.67
N HIS A 35 -9.25 0.11 0.40
CA HIS A 35 -9.17 1.03 -0.72
C HIS A 35 -9.24 0.35 -2.09
N LEU A 36 -8.59 -0.81 -2.22
CA LEU A 36 -8.71 -1.64 -3.42
C LEU A 36 -10.16 -2.11 -3.64
N MET A 37 -10.87 -2.43 -2.56
CA MET A 37 -12.27 -2.81 -2.62
C MET A 37 -13.19 -1.64 -2.98
N ASP A 38 -12.92 -0.46 -2.42
CA ASP A 38 -13.67 0.77 -2.74
C ASP A 38 -13.54 1.10 -4.22
N ALA A 39 -12.30 1.17 -4.72
CA ALA A 39 -12.01 1.44 -6.11
C ALA A 39 -12.61 0.39 -7.07
N GLY A 40 -12.66 -0.87 -6.65
CA GLY A 40 -13.26 -1.98 -7.39
C GLY A 40 -14.77 -2.14 -7.20
N GLY A 41 -15.45 -1.23 -6.47
CA GLY A 41 -16.90 -1.31 -6.19
C GLY A 41 -17.30 -2.45 -5.24
N ALA A 42 -16.37 -2.95 -4.43
CA ALA A 42 -16.53 -4.18 -3.65
C ALA A 42 -16.91 -3.96 -2.17
N LEU A 43 -17.24 -2.74 -1.74
CA LEU A 43 -17.54 -2.46 -0.33
C LEU A 43 -18.82 -3.14 0.19
N ALA A 44 -19.79 -3.44 -0.68
CA ALA A 44 -21.10 -3.96 -0.25
C ALA A 44 -21.04 -5.24 0.61
N GLY A 45 -20.01 -6.06 0.43
CA GLY A 45 -19.76 -7.27 1.21
C GLY A 45 -18.92 -7.08 2.48
N TRP A 46 -18.35 -5.91 2.69
CA TRP A 46 -17.44 -5.64 3.78
C TRP A 46 -18.18 -5.54 5.13
N ARG A 47 -17.71 -6.28 6.13
CA ARG A 47 -18.38 -6.41 7.45
C ARG A 47 -17.50 -6.03 8.63
N GLY A 48 -16.17 -6.09 8.47
CA GLY A 48 -15.25 -5.78 9.55
C GLY A 48 -13.84 -5.51 9.09
N CYS A 49 -13.08 -4.80 9.92
CA CYS A 49 -11.69 -4.47 9.67
C CYS A 49 -10.92 -4.36 11.00
N THR A 50 -9.67 -4.81 11.02
CA THR A 50 -8.77 -4.58 12.17
C THR A 50 -8.15 -3.19 12.19
N SER A 51 -8.31 -2.43 11.11
CA SER A 51 -7.58 -1.18 10.87
C SER A 51 -8.49 0.04 10.74
N ILE A 52 -9.75 -0.05 11.20
CA ILE A 52 -10.74 1.06 11.12
C ILE A 52 -10.19 2.41 11.63
N PRO A 53 -9.46 2.49 12.77
CA PRO A 53 -8.91 3.77 13.24
C PRO A 53 -7.88 4.40 12.29
N PHE A 54 -7.31 3.62 11.39
CA PHE A 54 -6.31 4.07 10.41
C PHE A 54 -6.91 4.42 9.05
N LEU A 55 -8.22 4.20 8.84
CA LEU A 55 -8.91 4.69 7.65
C LEU A 55 -8.95 6.22 7.66
N ARG A 56 -8.33 6.84 6.68
CA ARG A 56 -8.24 8.31 6.55
C ARG A 56 -9.28 8.87 5.60
N ASP A 57 -9.67 8.13 4.59
CA ASP A 57 -10.72 8.52 3.68
C ASP A 57 -12.05 8.69 4.41
N SER A 58 -12.55 9.92 4.45
CA SER A 58 -13.80 10.27 5.14
C SER A 58 -15.03 9.62 4.50
N THR A 59 -15.01 9.41 3.19
CA THR A 59 -16.10 8.79 2.44
C THR A 59 -16.22 7.30 2.79
N VAL A 60 -15.09 6.60 2.75
CA VAL A 60 -15.00 5.18 3.12
C VAL A 60 -15.35 5.00 4.58
N ARG A 61 -14.90 5.89 5.46
CA ARG A 61 -15.24 5.86 6.89
C ARG A 61 -16.74 6.06 7.12
N ALA A 62 -17.34 7.08 6.49
CA ALA A 62 -18.79 7.33 6.59
C ALA A 62 -19.60 6.16 6.04
N TRP A 63 -19.12 5.52 4.97
CA TRP A 63 -19.72 4.31 4.42
C TRP A 63 -19.67 3.16 5.44
N ALA A 64 -18.51 2.95 6.07
CA ALA A 64 -18.30 1.91 7.09
C ALA A 64 -19.26 2.10 8.28
N ASP A 65 -19.34 3.31 8.80
CA ASP A 65 -20.23 3.66 9.91
C ASP A 65 -21.72 3.43 9.54
N SER A 66 -22.13 3.88 8.34
CA SER A 66 -23.51 3.75 7.86
C SER A 66 -23.92 2.30 7.59
N ASN A 67 -22.96 1.41 7.28
CA ASN A 67 -23.21 0.01 6.99
C ASN A 67 -22.84 -0.94 8.15
N GLY A 68 -22.49 -0.38 9.31
CA GLY A 68 -22.23 -1.14 10.53
C GLY A 68 -21.00 -2.04 10.45
N VAL A 69 -19.98 -1.60 9.73
CA VAL A 69 -18.68 -2.30 9.67
C VAL A 69 -18.04 -2.25 11.06
N ARG A 70 -17.58 -3.39 11.56
CA ARG A 70 -17.09 -3.53 12.93
C ARG A 70 -15.56 -3.51 13.00
N ASP A 71 -15.02 -2.90 14.05
CA ASP A 71 -13.64 -3.16 14.44
C ASP A 71 -13.56 -4.59 14.98
N VAL A 72 -12.76 -5.40 14.30
CA VAL A 72 -12.52 -6.81 14.66
C VAL A 72 -11.13 -7.03 15.20
N ARG A 73 -10.47 -5.97 15.68
CA ARG A 73 -9.17 -6.06 16.34
C ARG A 73 -9.36 -6.61 17.74
N GLY A 74 -8.49 -7.55 18.10
CA GLY A 74 -8.37 -8.10 19.44
C GLY A 74 -6.93 -8.16 19.91
N ASP A 75 -6.73 -8.51 21.15
CA ASP A 75 -5.42 -8.74 21.74
C ASP A 75 -4.73 -9.89 20.99
N GLY A 76 -3.66 -9.57 20.27
CA GLY A 76 -2.91 -10.57 19.47
C GLY A 76 -3.54 -10.95 18.14
N GLY A 77 -4.38 -10.10 17.54
CA GLY A 77 -4.89 -10.32 16.19
C GLY A 77 -6.39 -10.07 16.02
N LEU A 78 -7.14 -11.08 15.59
CA LEU A 78 -8.59 -10.98 15.36
C LEU A 78 -9.39 -11.27 16.64
N ASN A 79 -10.41 -10.44 16.89
CA ASN A 79 -11.38 -10.67 17.97
C ASN A 79 -12.38 -11.78 17.57
N VAL A 80 -12.11 -12.99 18.06
CA VAL A 80 -12.85 -14.21 17.74
C VAL A 80 -14.32 -14.11 18.12
N GLU A 81 -14.64 -13.46 19.25
CA GLU A 81 -16.01 -13.31 19.74
C GLU A 81 -16.83 -12.41 18.81
N VAL A 82 -16.28 -11.26 18.45
CA VAL A 82 -16.92 -10.35 17.49
C VAL A 82 -17.10 -11.05 16.14
N MET A 83 -16.08 -11.75 15.67
CA MET A 83 -16.13 -12.50 14.42
C MET A 83 -17.18 -13.61 14.41
N ALA A 84 -17.36 -14.33 15.54
CA ALA A 84 -18.36 -15.40 15.66
C ALA A 84 -19.79 -14.87 15.56
N MET A 85 -20.03 -13.63 15.97
CA MET A 85 -21.34 -12.98 15.85
C MET A 85 -21.62 -12.43 14.44
N MET A 86 -20.59 -12.42 13.58
CA MET A 86 -20.68 -11.89 12.22
C MET A 86 -20.83 -13.05 11.22
N ASN A 87 -21.61 -12.82 10.18
CA ASN A 87 -21.73 -13.80 9.09
C ASN A 87 -20.54 -13.68 8.13
N VAL A 88 -19.34 -14.07 8.59
CA VAL A 88 -18.10 -13.96 7.83
C VAL A 88 -17.95 -15.14 6.89
N GLY A 89 -17.79 -14.84 5.61
CA GLY A 89 -17.54 -15.83 4.56
C GLY A 89 -16.06 -16.04 4.29
N CYS A 90 -15.26 -14.99 4.46
CA CYS A 90 -13.82 -15.05 4.26
C CYS A 90 -13.11 -13.89 4.97
N ILE A 91 -11.83 -14.06 5.24
CA ILE A 91 -10.95 -13.05 5.79
C ILE A 91 -9.88 -12.73 4.74
N LEU A 92 -9.76 -11.44 4.39
CA LEU A 92 -8.73 -10.91 3.50
C LEU A 92 -7.57 -10.45 4.38
N THR A 93 -6.43 -11.13 4.27
CA THR A 93 -5.31 -10.91 5.21
C THR A 93 -3.96 -11.02 4.48
N GLY A 94 -2.89 -10.55 5.12
CA GLY A 94 -1.53 -10.83 4.65
C GLY A 94 -1.19 -12.32 4.75
N PRO A 95 -0.17 -12.78 4.02
CA PRO A 95 0.24 -14.18 3.96
C PRO A 95 0.80 -14.72 5.28
N ASP A 96 1.24 -13.83 6.16
CA ASP A 96 1.88 -14.20 7.43
C ASP A 96 0.87 -14.62 8.52
N GLN A 97 -0.43 -14.48 8.24
CA GLN A 97 -1.49 -14.87 9.17
C GLN A 97 -2.16 -16.15 8.70
N ASP A 98 -1.63 -17.29 9.11
CA ASP A 98 -2.33 -18.56 8.90
C ASP A 98 -3.54 -18.67 9.84
N LEU A 99 -4.73 -18.62 9.26
CA LEU A 99 -6.00 -18.71 9.98
C LEU A 99 -6.64 -20.09 9.84
N THR A 100 -5.95 -21.05 9.28
CA THR A 100 -6.45 -22.40 8.99
C THR A 100 -6.88 -23.11 10.28
N GLU A 101 -6.10 -22.99 11.35
CA GLU A 101 -6.42 -23.62 12.64
C GLU A 101 -7.69 -23.06 13.30
N ARG A 102 -8.10 -21.83 12.94
CA ARG A 102 -9.32 -21.18 13.46
C ARG A 102 -10.57 -21.56 12.68
N GLY A 103 -10.43 -22.35 11.61
CA GLY A 103 -11.54 -22.85 10.80
C GLY A 103 -12.27 -21.80 9.96
N TRP A 104 -11.72 -20.59 9.80
CA TRP A 104 -12.27 -19.58 8.92
C TRP A 104 -11.60 -19.61 7.55
N PRO A 105 -12.39 -19.53 6.46
CA PRO A 105 -11.83 -19.32 5.15
C PRO A 105 -11.08 -17.98 5.10
N TRP A 106 -9.89 -17.98 4.53
CA TRP A 106 -9.09 -16.77 4.37
C TRP A 106 -8.43 -16.73 3.00
N VAL A 107 -8.15 -15.54 2.54
CA VAL A 107 -7.51 -15.28 1.25
C VAL A 107 -6.29 -14.40 1.51
N PRO A 108 -5.09 -14.86 1.14
CA PRO A 108 -3.90 -14.03 1.23
C PRO A 108 -3.95 -12.92 0.18
N ILE A 109 -3.81 -11.69 0.62
CA ILE A 109 -3.69 -10.51 -0.22
C ILE A 109 -2.24 -10.04 -0.10
N THR A 110 -1.52 -10.09 -1.21
CA THR A 110 -0.08 -9.80 -1.26
C THR A 110 0.24 -8.63 -2.19
N GLU A 111 -0.65 -7.69 -2.32
CA GLU A 111 -0.55 -6.53 -3.19
C GLU A 111 0.72 -5.72 -2.95
N TYR A 112 1.20 -5.68 -1.70
CA TYR A 112 2.41 -4.96 -1.31
C TYR A 112 3.72 -5.61 -1.83
N LEU A 113 3.66 -6.87 -2.26
CA LEU A 113 4.78 -7.58 -2.88
C LEU A 113 4.85 -7.39 -4.40
N GLU A 114 3.88 -6.71 -4.98
CA GLU A 114 3.90 -6.41 -6.41
C GLU A 114 5.05 -5.44 -6.73
N PRO A 115 5.86 -5.75 -7.72
CA PRO A 115 6.99 -4.90 -8.07
C PRO A 115 6.60 -3.66 -8.89
N HIS A 116 5.34 -3.59 -9.33
CA HIS A 116 4.84 -2.51 -10.18
C HIS A 116 3.56 -1.90 -9.59
N PRO A 117 3.40 -0.55 -9.62
CA PRO A 117 2.19 0.11 -9.10
C PRO A 117 0.89 -0.42 -9.71
N LEU A 118 0.86 -0.64 -11.03
CA LEU A 118 -0.31 -1.22 -11.70
C LEU A 118 -0.57 -2.67 -11.26
N GLY A 119 0.47 -3.45 -10.95
CA GLY A 119 0.30 -4.78 -10.38
C GLY A 119 -0.43 -4.73 -9.04
N ARG A 120 -0.09 -3.75 -8.23
CA ARG A 120 -0.76 -3.52 -6.95
C ARG A 120 -2.23 -3.09 -7.13
N ALA A 121 -2.49 -2.17 -8.04
CA ALA A 121 -3.85 -1.72 -8.35
C ALA A 121 -4.71 -2.84 -8.95
N GLU A 122 -4.14 -3.73 -9.77
CA GLU A 122 -4.88 -4.84 -10.41
C GLU A 122 -5.53 -5.79 -9.39
N TRP A 123 -5.08 -5.81 -8.13
CA TRP A 123 -5.70 -6.58 -7.06
C TRP A 123 -7.16 -6.19 -6.78
N MET A 124 -7.61 -5.02 -7.23
CA MET A 124 -9.04 -4.65 -7.16
C MET A 124 -9.92 -5.61 -7.96
N ILE A 125 -9.42 -6.22 -9.04
CA ILE A 125 -10.19 -7.13 -9.90
C ILE A 125 -10.58 -8.42 -9.15
N PRO A 126 -9.63 -9.18 -8.57
CA PRO A 126 -9.98 -10.32 -7.72
C PRO A 126 -10.87 -9.95 -6.53
N LEU A 127 -10.68 -8.78 -5.92
CA LEU A 127 -11.54 -8.32 -4.83
C LEU A 127 -12.97 -7.99 -5.32
N GLY A 128 -13.10 -7.36 -6.48
CA GLY A 128 -14.39 -7.13 -7.13
C GLY A 128 -15.14 -8.44 -7.43
N TRP A 129 -14.42 -9.47 -7.88
CA TRP A 129 -15.04 -10.79 -8.08
C TRP A 129 -15.55 -11.40 -6.77
N LEU A 130 -14.79 -11.31 -5.68
CA LEU A 130 -15.24 -11.76 -4.36
C LEU A 130 -16.57 -11.10 -3.96
N ALA A 131 -16.77 -9.87 -4.37
CA ALA A 131 -18.01 -9.11 -4.16
C ALA A 131 -19.10 -9.43 -5.20
N GLY A 132 -18.79 -10.18 -6.23
CA GLY A 132 -19.72 -10.52 -7.31
C GLY A 132 -19.78 -9.51 -8.46
N ASP A 133 -18.85 -8.56 -8.53
CA ASP A 133 -18.81 -7.51 -9.56
C ASP A 133 -17.38 -7.28 -10.10
N SER A 134 -16.83 -8.29 -10.75
CA SER A 134 -15.53 -8.16 -11.42
C SER A 134 -15.55 -7.23 -12.64
N ALA A 135 -16.73 -7.02 -13.24
CA ALA A 135 -16.85 -6.16 -14.39
C ALA A 135 -16.60 -4.70 -14.03
N THR A 136 -17.23 -4.21 -12.97
CA THR A 136 -16.98 -2.86 -12.43
C THR A 136 -15.51 -2.68 -12.05
N ALA A 137 -14.92 -3.63 -11.34
CA ALA A 137 -13.52 -3.60 -10.96
C ALA A 137 -12.57 -3.59 -12.17
N SER A 138 -12.86 -4.35 -13.21
CA SER A 138 -12.07 -4.35 -14.45
C SER A 138 -12.12 -3.00 -15.17
N VAL A 139 -13.29 -2.39 -15.27
CA VAL A 139 -13.45 -1.05 -15.89
C VAL A 139 -12.71 0.02 -15.07
N ALA A 140 -12.80 -0.04 -13.74
CA ALA A 140 -12.08 0.87 -12.86
C ALA A 140 -10.55 0.73 -13.05
N PHE A 141 -10.05 -0.50 -13.07
CA PHE A 141 -8.64 -0.76 -13.30
C PHE A 141 -8.16 -0.27 -14.69
N GLU A 142 -8.94 -0.49 -15.73
CA GLU A 142 -8.62 0.00 -17.08
C GLU A 142 -8.48 1.53 -17.11
N GLY A 143 -9.33 2.26 -16.37
CA GLY A 143 -9.21 3.70 -16.23
C GLY A 143 -7.91 4.14 -15.55
N ILE A 144 -7.51 3.44 -14.50
CA ILE A 144 -6.26 3.68 -13.78
C ILE A 144 -5.06 3.38 -14.67
N GLU A 145 -5.05 2.23 -15.35
CA GLU A 145 -3.99 1.83 -16.26
C GLU A 145 -3.78 2.86 -17.38
N GLN A 146 -4.85 3.32 -18.00
CA GLN A 146 -4.80 4.36 -19.04
C GLN A 146 -4.27 5.68 -18.50
N ALA A 147 -4.72 6.10 -17.31
CA ALA A 147 -4.23 7.32 -16.68
C ALA A 147 -2.73 7.21 -16.37
N TYR A 148 -2.29 6.10 -15.81
CA TYR A 148 -0.90 5.83 -15.48
C TYR A 148 0.01 5.94 -16.72
N PHE A 149 -0.33 5.26 -17.80
CA PHE A 149 0.45 5.33 -19.04
C PHE A 149 0.41 6.70 -19.71
N ARG A 150 -0.69 7.43 -19.59
CA ARG A 150 -0.77 8.81 -20.06
C ARG A 150 0.23 9.68 -19.31
N GLU A 151 0.25 9.65 -17.98
CA GLU A 151 1.20 10.43 -17.18
C GLU A 151 2.66 10.01 -17.47
N MET A 152 2.92 8.70 -17.55
CA MET A 152 4.23 8.20 -17.97
C MET A 152 4.69 8.76 -19.32
N SER A 153 3.78 8.86 -20.30
CA SER A 153 4.09 9.37 -21.64
C SER A 153 4.46 10.86 -21.66
N LEU A 154 4.00 11.61 -20.66
CA LEU A 154 4.32 13.04 -20.46
C LEU A 154 5.62 13.24 -19.67
N THR A 155 6.07 12.21 -19.01
CA THR A 155 7.26 12.25 -18.17
C THR A 155 8.52 12.33 -19.03
N LYS A 156 9.47 13.17 -18.60
CA LYS A 156 10.79 13.27 -19.24
C LYS A 156 11.83 12.59 -18.37
N PRO A 157 12.73 11.80 -18.96
CA PRO A 157 13.85 11.23 -18.22
C PRO A 157 14.64 12.34 -17.50
N SER A 158 14.97 12.08 -16.24
CA SER A 158 15.76 12.96 -15.39
C SER A 158 17.00 12.20 -14.91
N SER A 159 18.10 12.91 -14.70
CA SER A 159 19.27 12.36 -14.01
C SER A 159 19.15 12.43 -12.50
N LYS A 160 18.06 13.00 -11.94
CA LYS A 160 17.88 13.15 -10.51
C LYS A 160 17.80 11.79 -9.82
N ARG A 161 18.67 11.62 -8.84
CA ARG A 161 18.67 10.47 -7.94
C ARG A 161 17.75 10.78 -6.75
N VAL A 162 16.75 9.96 -6.58
CA VAL A 162 15.71 10.14 -5.54
C VAL A 162 15.85 9.04 -4.51
N PHE A 163 15.87 9.43 -3.25
CA PHE A 163 15.81 8.55 -2.10
C PHE A 163 14.49 8.73 -1.35
N THR A 164 13.99 7.68 -0.73
CA THR A 164 12.82 7.76 0.15
C THR A 164 13.00 6.83 1.35
N GLY A 165 12.21 7.05 2.36
CA GLY A 165 12.27 6.32 3.61
C GLY A 165 12.35 7.28 4.80
N SER A 166 12.36 6.70 5.99
CA SER A 166 12.40 7.44 7.25
C SER A 166 12.96 6.57 8.37
N VAL A 167 13.28 7.21 9.48
CA VAL A 167 13.70 6.49 10.68
C VAL A 167 12.48 5.99 11.46
N ALA A 168 12.51 4.73 11.84
CA ALA A 168 11.61 4.14 12.82
C ALA A 168 12.45 3.27 13.78
N ASP A 169 12.20 3.39 15.07
CA ASP A 169 12.92 2.66 16.13
C ASP A 169 14.45 2.72 16.02
N GLY A 170 14.96 3.86 15.55
CA GLY A 170 16.40 4.09 15.42
C GLY A 170 17.06 3.49 14.19
N ILE A 171 16.30 2.88 13.29
CA ILE A 171 16.77 2.27 12.03
C ILE A 171 16.13 3.01 10.87
N TRP A 172 16.88 3.20 9.80
CA TRP A 172 16.33 3.75 8.56
C TRP A 172 15.64 2.66 7.74
N HIS A 173 14.37 2.86 7.45
CA HIS A 173 13.57 1.98 6.60
C HIS A 173 13.36 2.64 5.23
N ALA A 174 13.81 1.98 4.18
CA ALA A 174 13.63 2.42 2.80
C ALA A 174 12.97 1.33 1.96
N PRO A 175 12.14 1.67 0.96
CA PRO A 175 11.65 0.69 0.00
C PRO A 175 12.81 0.00 -0.73
N GLY A 176 12.72 -1.31 -0.90
CA GLY A 176 13.72 -2.07 -1.65
C GLY A 176 13.79 -1.65 -3.12
N HIS A 177 14.89 -1.98 -3.79
CA HIS A 177 15.13 -1.61 -5.20
C HIS A 177 14.05 -2.13 -6.16
N ASP A 178 13.53 -3.34 -5.91
CA ASP A 178 12.52 -3.98 -6.73
C ASP A 178 11.08 -3.76 -6.21
N SER A 179 10.90 -2.79 -5.31
CA SER A 179 9.58 -2.41 -4.81
C SER A 179 8.80 -1.59 -5.84
N PHE A 180 7.48 -1.56 -5.68
CA PHE A 180 6.60 -0.71 -6.49
C PHE A 180 6.91 0.79 -6.31
N VAL A 181 7.39 1.22 -5.15
CA VAL A 181 7.80 2.61 -4.90
C VAL A 181 9.02 2.97 -5.73
N ALA A 182 10.02 2.10 -5.77
CA ALA A 182 11.19 2.28 -6.61
C ALA A 182 10.82 2.32 -8.11
N GLN A 183 9.86 1.48 -8.53
CA GLN A 183 9.35 1.51 -9.91
C GLN A 183 8.60 2.81 -10.19
N TRP A 184 7.82 3.33 -9.25
CA TRP A 184 7.12 4.60 -9.39
C TRP A 184 8.08 5.77 -9.66
N ILE A 185 9.19 5.82 -8.89
CA ILE A 185 10.22 6.83 -9.08
C ILE A 185 10.84 6.73 -10.50
N ARG A 186 11.09 5.51 -10.97
CA ARG A 186 11.61 5.29 -12.34
C ARG A 186 10.61 5.72 -13.41
N ASP A 187 9.35 5.38 -13.25
CA ASP A 187 8.27 5.72 -14.19
C ASP A 187 8.01 7.23 -14.20
N ALA A 188 8.26 7.90 -13.08
CA ALA A 188 8.28 9.37 -12.99
C ALA A 188 9.58 10.00 -13.57
N GLY A 189 10.44 9.20 -14.21
CA GLY A 189 11.64 9.66 -14.88
C GLY A 189 12.86 9.83 -13.97
N GLY A 190 12.77 9.57 -12.67
CA GLY A 190 13.88 9.64 -11.72
C GLY A 190 14.72 8.37 -11.67
N ILE A 191 15.82 8.45 -10.95
CA ILE A 191 16.67 7.31 -10.62
C ILE A 191 16.50 7.00 -9.15
N TYR A 192 16.00 5.81 -8.80
CA TYR A 192 15.93 5.41 -7.40
C TYR A 192 17.36 5.17 -6.87
N ALA A 193 17.71 5.86 -5.79
CA ALA A 193 19.10 5.92 -5.33
C ALA A 193 19.59 4.58 -4.76
N LEU A 194 18.71 3.79 -4.11
CA LEU A 194 19.06 2.47 -3.58
C LEU A 194 19.21 1.47 -4.74
N SER A 195 20.43 1.06 -5.05
CA SER A 195 20.75 0.21 -6.21
C SER A 195 21.07 -1.24 -5.86
N GLN A 196 21.10 -1.60 -4.58
CA GLN A 196 21.61 -2.88 -4.12
C GLN A 196 20.63 -3.61 -3.20
N SER A 197 19.50 -4.01 -3.71
CA SER A 197 18.70 -5.03 -3.02
C SER A 197 17.70 -5.64 -4.00
N ASP A 198 17.71 -6.95 -4.13
CA ASP A 198 16.66 -7.71 -4.83
C ASP A 198 15.37 -7.79 -3.98
N GLN A 199 15.17 -6.84 -3.06
CA GLN A 199 14.04 -6.86 -2.13
C GLN A 199 12.88 -6.01 -2.65
N ARG A 200 11.69 -6.56 -2.60
CA ARG A 200 10.42 -5.90 -2.92
C ARG A 200 9.81 -5.20 -1.72
N THR A 201 10.21 -5.60 -0.52
CA THR A 201 9.79 -5.02 0.76
C THR A 201 10.77 -3.95 1.23
N ASN A 202 10.48 -3.30 2.35
CA ASN A 202 11.41 -2.36 2.96
C ASN A 202 12.70 -3.06 3.39
N VAL A 203 13.79 -2.34 3.25
CA VAL A 203 15.11 -2.70 3.76
C VAL A 203 15.49 -1.81 4.93
N GLU A 204 16.24 -2.37 5.84
CA GLU A 204 16.82 -1.66 6.98
C GLU A 204 18.23 -1.22 6.64
N LEU A 205 18.52 0.06 6.81
CA LEU A 205 19.85 0.63 6.55
C LEU A 205 20.46 1.14 7.85
N GLY A 206 21.69 0.72 8.10
CA GLY A 206 22.49 1.34 9.14
C GLY A 206 22.86 2.78 8.77
N LEU A 207 23.23 3.57 9.78
CA LEU A 207 23.54 5.01 9.60
C LEU A 207 24.61 5.26 8.53
N GLU A 208 25.70 4.50 8.53
CA GLU A 208 26.79 4.67 7.56
C GLU A 208 26.32 4.43 6.13
N SER A 209 25.59 3.32 5.90
CA SER A 209 25.06 2.97 4.59
C SER A 209 24.04 3.99 4.10
N MET A 210 23.22 4.52 5.00
CA MET A 210 22.25 5.56 4.70
C MET A 210 22.97 6.86 4.30
N LEU A 211 23.98 7.32 5.05
CA LEU A 211 24.75 8.52 4.73
C LEU A 211 25.50 8.41 3.41
N GLU A 212 26.11 7.25 3.13
CA GLU A 212 26.78 6.99 1.86
C GLU A 212 25.79 7.11 0.67
N LEU A 213 24.59 6.57 0.85
CA LEU A 213 23.53 6.62 -0.15
C LEU A 213 23.05 8.06 -0.38
N VAL A 214 22.76 8.78 0.70
CA VAL A 214 22.20 10.14 0.66
C VAL A 214 23.18 11.13 0.04
N ASN A 215 24.50 10.99 0.27
CA ASN A 215 25.53 11.82 -0.35
C ASN A 215 25.60 11.70 -1.89
N GLN A 216 24.90 10.72 -2.46
CA GLN A 216 24.80 10.51 -3.91
C GLN A 216 23.37 10.79 -4.41
N THR A 217 22.56 11.50 -3.64
CA THR A 217 21.12 11.70 -3.87
C THR A 217 20.83 13.18 -4.04
N ASP A 218 20.01 13.52 -5.02
CA ASP A 218 19.60 14.91 -5.28
C ASP A 218 18.34 15.29 -4.51
N ALA A 219 17.44 14.33 -4.28
CA ALA A 219 16.16 14.59 -3.64
C ALA A 219 15.76 13.50 -2.66
N TRP A 220 15.25 13.91 -1.51
CA TRP A 220 14.63 13.02 -0.51
C TRP A 220 13.12 13.22 -0.46
N VAL A 221 12.37 12.10 -0.53
CA VAL A 221 10.93 12.09 -0.33
C VAL A 221 10.62 11.45 1.01
N LEU A 222 10.23 12.27 1.98
CA LEU A 222 9.76 11.82 3.29
C LEU A 222 8.29 11.44 3.20
N VAL A 223 7.97 10.21 3.58
CA VAL A 223 6.58 9.77 3.76
C VAL A 223 6.22 9.87 5.25
N THR A 224 5.13 10.56 5.57
CA THR A 224 4.71 10.82 6.95
C THR A 224 3.21 10.71 7.13
N TYR A 225 2.78 10.54 8.38
CA TYR A 225 1.39 10.46 8.82
C TYR A 225 0.95 11.67 9.67
N ASP A 226 1.71 12.74 9.67
CA ASP A 226 1.40 13.89 10.49
C ASP A 226 0.15 14.61 9.95
N PRO A 227 -0.89 14.88 10.78
CA PRO A 227 -2.08 15.60 10.35
C PRO A 227 -1.81 17.07 10.00
N ASP A 228 -0.72 17.62 10.49
CA ASP A 228 -0.34 19.03 10.29
C ASP A 228 0.57 19.20 9.06
N THR A 229 0.75 20.43 8.65
CA THR A 229 1.74 20.78 7.63
C THR A 229 3.11 20.80 8.28
N LEU A 230 3.99 19.90 7.84
CA LEU A 230 5.33 19.82 8.37
C LEU A 230 6.19 20.97 7.90
N THR A 231 6.90 21.55 8.84
CA THR A 231 8.04 22.44 8.61
C THR A 231 9.35 21.66 8.70
N MET A 232 10.44 22.26 8.26
CA MET A 232 11.78 21.67 8.42
C MET A 232 12.09 21.35 9.89
N ARG A 233 11.63 22.20 10.83
CA ARG A 233 11.78 21.96 12.27
C ARG A 233 11.03 20.73 12.76
N ASP A 234 9.86 20.48 12.22
CA ASP A 234 9.08 19.29 12.59
C ASP A 234 9.78 18.02 12.12
N ILE A 235 10.36 18.05 10.90
CA ILE A 235 11.15 16.95 10.36
C ILE A 235 12.42 16.69 11.19
N GLU A 236 13.11 17.77 11.62
CA GLU A 236 14.24 17.68 12.54
C GLU A 236 13.85 17.07 13.89
N ALA A 237 12.69 17.45 14.41
CA ALA A 237 12.19 16.95 15.69
C ALA A 237 11.74 15.48 15.66
N MET A 238 11.40 14.94 14.50
CA MET A 238 11.07 13.52 14.35
C MET A 238 12.26 12.61 14.65
N ASP A 239 13.41 12.92 14.09
CA ASP A 239 14.67 12.22 14.34
C ASP A 239 15.87 13.08 13.92
N PRO A 240 16.93 13.18 14.75
CA PRO A 240 18.13 13.97 14.42
C PRO A 240 18.82 13.57 13.11
N ARG A 241 18.70 12.32 12.69
CA ARG A 241 19.29 11.81 11.43
C ARG A 241 18.63 12.40 10.19
N HIS A 242 17.40 12.88 10.31
CA HIS A 242 16.76 13.61 9.21
C HIS A 242 17.49 14.90 8.87
N VAL A 243 18.12 15.56 9.87
CA VAL A 243 18.95 16.77 9.65
C VAL A 243 20.11 16.47 8.70
N GLU A 244 20.79 15.35 8.91
CA GLU A 244 21.91 14.93 8.07
C GLU A 244 21.45 14.68 6.62
N VAL A 245 20.30 14.06 6.45
CA VAL A 245 19.71 13.85 5.11
C VAL A 245 19.35 15.19 4.46
N MET A 246 18.65 16.08 5.19
CA MET A 246 18.26 17.39 4.67
C MET A 246 19.45 18.27 4.27
N GLN A 247 20.59 18.12 4.94
CA GLN A 247 21.82 18.85 4.61
C GLN A 247 22.57 18.29 3.40
N ALA A 248 22.36 17.04 3.08
CA ALA A 248 23.06 16.33 2.03
C ALA A 248 22.34 16.37 0.67
N VAL A 249 21.04 16.64 0.63
CA VAL A 249 20.23 16.65 -0.60
C VAL A 249 19.88 18.07 -1.01
N ASP A 250 19.66 18.28 -2.31
CA ASP A 250 19.26 19.59 -2.85
C ASP A 250 17.77 19.87 -2.62
N GLU A 251 16.93 18.82 -2.57
CA GLU A 251 15.49 18.93 -2.48
C GLU A 251 14.90 17.99 -1.42
N VAL A 252 13.97 18.51 -0.62
CA VAL A 252 13.18 17.70 0.33
C VAL A 252 11.71 17.82 -0.01
N TRP A 253 11.09 16.70 -0.26
CA TRP A 253 9.66 16.60 -0.55
C TRP A 253 8.96 15.81 0.54
N VAL A 254 7.74 16.21 0.90
CA VAL A 254 6.94 15.52 1.91
C VAL A 254 5.69 14.95 1.26
N CYS A 255 5.57 13.63 1.27
CA CYS A 255 4.33 12.93 0.99
C CYS A 255 3.57 12.73 2.30
N ASN A 256 2.63 13.64 2.58
CA ASN A 256 1.85 13.59 3.82
C ASN A 256 0.61 12.72 3.63
N THR A 257 0.68 11.50 4.11
CA THR A 257 -0.37 10.50 3.96
C THR A 257 -1.58 10.71 4.89
N ALA A 258 -1.50 11.67 5.81
CA ALA A 258 -2.67 12.12 6.56
C ALA A 258 -3.60 13.03 5.73
N LYS A 259 -3.05 13.66 4.68
CA LYS A 259 -3.80 14.58 3.80
C LYS A 259 -4.18 13.96 2.46
N VAL A 260 -3.34 13.06 1.97
CA VAL A 260 -3.64 12.19 0.83
C VAL A 260 -3.72 10.79 1.37
N ASP A 261 -4.77 10.07 1.09
CA ASP A 261 -4.84 8.68 1.50
C ASP A 261 -3.78 7.89 0.74
N TYR A 262 -2.59 7.77 1.34
CA TYR A 262 -1.45 7.10 0.72
C TYR A 262 -1.79 5.66 0.32
N PHE A 263 -2.64 5.02 1.10
CA PHE A 263 -3.12 3.69 0.81
C PHE A 263 -4.21 3.71 -0.27
N GLY A 264 -4.96 4.80 -0.40
CA GLY A 264 -5.92 5.03 -1.47
C GLY A 264 -5.31 5.62 -2.74
N THR A 265 -4.31 6.51 -2.64
CA THR A 265 -3.66 7.11 -3.82
C THR A 265 -2.85 6.14 -4.67
N VAL A 266 -2.57 4.95 -4.16
CA VAL A 266 -2.00 3.87 -4.98
C VAL A 266 -3.02 3.33 -5.98
N VAL A 267 -4.27 3.70 -5.82
CA VAL A 267 -5.40 3.27 -6.65
C VAL A 267 -5.99 4.43 -7.45
N ALA A 268 -5.72 5.67 -7.05
CA ALA A 268 -6.13 6.89 -7.73
C ALA A 268 -4.98 7.53 -8.50
#